data_3958093cf30a9637c5969dadd957381d
#
_entry.id   3958093cf30a9637c5969dadd957381d
#
_cell.length_a   1.000
_cell.length_b   1.000
_cell.length_c   1.000
_cell.angle_alpha   90.00
_cell.angle_beta   90.00
_cell.angle_gamma   90.00
#
_symmetry.space_group_name_H-M   'P 1'
#
loop_
_entity.id
_entity.type
_entity.pdbx_description
1 polymer ?
#
loop_
_entity_poly.entity_id
_entity_poly.type
_entity_poly.pdbx_seq_one_letter_code
_entity_poly.pdbx_strand_id
1 'polypeptide(L)'
;QHNPARIRSSAAKVDKASLQARKCFLCAENRPPEQRHLEFEGRKERKYDVLINPYPIFPNHLVIARNIHTPQSIWHRMTDMTDLARHHPSFTIFYNGPKCGASAPDHFHFQACPHGLMPLEADIDKNIDLMQASGETPEALDYVTSVQDANLYHYGKFTRGVFVLTARTSKSMAKLFYRLVDCLPQREDETEPMFNLLCWYRKSPSQKLLGISHGRFGEYRAVLLA
;
A
#
# COMPACT_ATOMS: atom_id res chain seq x y z
N GLN A 1 5.32 -17.09 13.86
CA GLN A 1 5.55 -16.78 15.27
C GLN A 1 4.27 -16.23 15.88
N HIS A 2 3.79 -16.86 16.94
CA HIS A 2 2.60 -16.42 17.65
C HIS A 2 2.98 -15.27 18.59
N ASN A 3 2.58 -14.03 18.27
CA ASN A 3 2.77 -12.88 19.16
C ASN A 3 1.47 -12.60 19.94
N PRO A 4 1.36 -12.95 21.24
CA PRO A 4 0.15 -12.76 22.03
C PRO A 4 -0.28 -11.28 22.17
N ALA A 5 0.69 -10.36 22.12
CA ALA A 5 0.41 -8.92 22.19
C ALA A 5 -0.37 -8.41 20.96
N ARG A 6 -0.29 -9.13 19.81
CA ARG A 6 -1.03 -8.78 18.61
C ARG A 6 -2.54 -8.99 18.76
N ILE A 7 -2.99 -9.99 19.50
CA ILE A 7 -4.43 -10.20 19.77
C ILE A 7 -4.99 -8.93 20.42
N ARG A 8 -4.24 -8.31 21.34
CA ARG A 8 -4.62 -7.04 21.97
C ARG A 8 -4.63 -5.89 20.99
N SER A 9 -3.66 -5.82 20.08
CA SER A 9 -3.58 -4.78 19.05
C SER A 9 -4.72 -4.88 18.04
N SER A 10 -5.06 -6.10 17.57
CA SER A 10 -6.18 -6.32 16.64
C SER A 10 -7.56 -6.20 17.30
N ALA A 11 -7.65 -6.35 18.61
CA ALA A 11 -8.88 -6.14 19.40
C ALA A 11 -9.03 -4.70 19.91
N ALA A 12 -8.13 -3.79 19.53
CA ALA A 12 -8.24 -2.38 19.92
C ALA A 12 -9.55 -1.77 19.41
N LYS A 13 -10.30 -1.13 20.30
CA LYS A 13 -11.53 -0.44 19.92
C LYS A 13 -11.16 0.78 19.06
N VAL A 14 -11.78 0.87 17.89
CA VAL A 14 -11.58 1.96 16.91
C VAL A 14 -12.84 2.80 16.71
N ASP A 15 -13.80 2.70 17.64
CA ASP A 15 -14.95 3.60 17.67
C ASP A 15 -14.52 5.03 18.08
N LYS A 16 -15.31 6.00 17.69
CA LYS A 16 -14.99 7.43 17.86
C LYS A 16 -14.70 7.81 19.33
N ALA A 17 -15.46 7.26 20.28
CA ALA A 17 -15.27 7.55 21.71
C ALA A 17 -13.95 6.97 22.23
N SER A 18 -13.63 5.73 21.87
CA SER A 18 -12.38 5.06 22.25
C SER A 18 -11.15 5.76 21.64
N LEU A 19 -11.25 6.24 20.39
CA LEU A 19 -10.17 7.00 19.74
C LEU A 19 -9.91 8.33 20.42
N GLN A 20 -10.95 9.05 20.82
CA GLN A 20 -10.83 10.33 21.53
C GLN A 20 -10.30 10.17 22.96
N ALA A 21 -10.57 9.04 23.60
CA ALA A 21 -10.14 8.79 24.99
C ALA A 21 -8.67 8.36 25.12
N ARG A 22 -8.01 7.96 24.02
CA ARG A 22 -6.61 7.50 24.03
C ARG A 22 -5.66 8.53 23.43
N LYS A 23 -4.42 8.53 23.92
CA LYS A 23 -3.33 9.21 23.23
C LYS A 23 -2.99 8.44 21.94
N CYS A 24 -2.82 9.16 20.84
CA CYS A 24 -2.42 8.53 19.58
C CYS A 24 -0.96 8.05 19.66
N PHE A 25 -0.76 6.75 19.54
CA PHE A 25 0.56 6.13 19.67
C PHE A 25 1.47 6.36 18.44
N LEU A 26 0.95 6.91 17.35
CA LEU A 26 1.73 7.28 16.17
C LEU A 26 2.25 8.73 16.22
N CYS A 27 1.69 9.58 17.10
CA CYS A 27 2.20 10.92 17.32
C CYS A 27 3.56 10.88 18.03
N ALA A 28 4.50 11.71 17.58
CA ALA A 28 5.88 11.70 18.07
C ALA A 28 5.99 11.85 19.59
N GLU A 29 5.18 12.74 20.17
CA GLU A 29 5.14 13.03 21.61
C GLU A 29 4.63 11.88 22.49
N ASN A 30 4.01 10.87 21.88
CA ASN A 30 3.46 9.71 22.60
C ASN A 30 4.25 8.41 22.36
N ARG A 31 5.29 8.46 21.54
CA ARG A 31 6.16 7.32 21.25
C ARG A 31 7.13 7.06 22.41
N PRO A 32 7.53 5.78 22.62
CA PRO A 32 8.63 5.50 23.56
C PRO A 32 9.90 6.26 23.16
N PRO A 33 10.69 6.77 24.11
CA PRO A 33 11.94 7.50 23.81
C PRO A 33 12.96 6.71 22.99
N GLU A 34 12.93 5.38 23.13
CA GLU A 34 13.80 4.44 22.40
C GLU A 34 13.37 4.19 20.96
N GLN A 35 12.16 4.61 20.57
CA GLN A 35 11.62 4.41 19.22
C GLN A 35 12.39 5.27 18.22
N ARG A 36 13.34 4.65 17.54
CA ARG A 36 14.05 5.31 16.42
C ARG A 36 13.15 5.37 15.20
N HIS A 37 13.38 6.39 14.38
CA HIS A 37 12.69 6.57 13.10
C HIS A 37 13.67 7.04 12.02
N LEU A 38 13.27 6.82 10.76
CA LEU A 38 13.87 7.44 9.60
C LEU A 38 12.81 8.37 9.00
N GLU A 39 13.23 9.51 8.48
CA GLU A 39 12.31 10.42 7.80
C GLU A 39 12.19 10.05 6.32
N PHE A 40 10.98 10.14 5.80
CA PHE A 40 10.69 10.08 4.36
C PHE A 40 9.89 11.33 3.98
N GLU A 41 10.35 12.02 2.93
CA GLU A 41 9.63 13.15 2.34
C GLU A 41 8.89 12.71 1.09
N GLY A 42 7.55 12.78 1.16
CA GLY A 42 6.65 12.53 0.05
C GLY A 42 6.38 13.79 -0.77
N ARG A 43 5.38 13.71 -1.65
CA ARG A 43 4.98 14.83 -2.50
C ARG A 43 4.40 15.99 -1.67
N LYS A 44 4.61 17.22 -2.18
CA LYS A 44 4.11 18.46 -1.51
C LYS A 44 4.59 18.59 -0.07
N GLU A 45 5.86 18.28 0.17
CA GLU A 45 6.52 18.41 1.48
C GLU A 45 5.85 17.60 2.61
N ARG A 46 5.11 16.55 2.24
CA ARG A 46 4.53 15.66 3.25
C ARG A 46 5.61 14.79 3.88
N LYS A 47 5.83 14.96 5.17
CA LYS A 47 6.81 14.18 5.92
C LYS A 47 6.19 12.98 6.60
N TYR A 48 6.94 11.91 6.64
CA TYR A 48 6.57 10.63 7.26
C TYR A 48 7.72 10.14 8.11
N ASP A 49 7.38 9.53 9.24
CA ASP A 49 8.31 8.82 10.10
C ASP A 49 8.19 7.32 9.80
N VAL A 50 9.29 6.71 9.39
CA VAL A 50 9.39 5.25 9.17
C VAL A 50 9.81 4.60 10.47
N LEU A 51 8.94 3.80 11.04
CA LEU A 51 9.05 3.20 12.38
C LEU A 51 9.07 1.68 12.27
N ILE A 52 9.75 1.01 13.20
CA ILE A 52 9.58 -0.44 13.39
C ILE A 52 8.22 -0.68 14.03
N ASN A 53 7.42 -1.59 13.45
CA ASN A 53 6.14 -1.94 14.04
C ASN A 53 6.34 -2.72 15.35
N PRO A 54 5.83 -2.24 16.50
CA PRO A 54 6.00 -2.93 17.78
C PRO A 54 5.21 -4.24 17.87
N TYR A 55 4.24 -4.46 16.97
CA TYR A 55 3.42 -5.68 16.88
C TYR A 55 3.52 -6.32 15.51
N PRO A 56 4.73 -6.78 15.09
CA PRO A 56 4.95 -7.21 13.73
C PRO A 56 4.19 -8.50 13.40
N ILE A 57 3.62 -8.56 12.18
CA ILE A 57 3.07 -9.80 11.58
C ILE A 57 3.99 -10.39 10.54
N PHE A 58 4.90 -9.57 10.02
CA PHE A 58 5.93 -9.95 9.06
C PHE A 58 7.31 -9.68 9.66
N PRO A 59 8.36 -10.39 9.24
CA PRO A 59 9.72 -9.94 9.49
C PRO A 59 9.92 -8.55 8.88
N ASN A 60 10.68 -7.69 9.55
CA ASN A 60 10.94 -6.30 9.11
C ASN A 60 9.66 -5.50 8.79
N HIS A 61 8.62 -5.68 9.60
CA HIS A 61 7.35 -4.96 9.48
C HIS A 61 7.53 -3.51 9.93
N LEU A 62 7.26 -2.57 9.04
CA LEU A 62 7.40 -1.13 9.28
C LEU A 62 6.02 -0.44 9.31
N VAL A 63 5.96 0.67 10.04
CA VAL A 63 4.87 1.64 10.01
C VAL A 63 5.44 2.95 9.47
N ILE A 64 4.77 3.56 8.51
CA ILE A 64 5.18 4.81 7.86
C ILE A 64 4.10 5.84 8.16
N ALA A 65 4.24 6.52 9.30
CA ALA A 65 3.23 7.42 9.83
C ALA A 65 3.47 8.87 9.37
N ARG A 66 2.41 9.61 9.09
CA ARG A 66 2.52 11.07 8.91
C ARG A 66 3.11 11.68 10.18
N ASN A 67 3.99 12.67 10.02
CA ASN A 67 4.53 13.43 11.16
C ASN A 67 3.49 14.38 11.78
N ILE A 68 2.37 14.62 11.09
CA ILE A 68 1.23 15.43 11.56
C ILE A 68 0.05 14.53 11.77
N HIS A 69 -0.66 14.66 12.89
CA HIS A 69 -1.88 13.93 13.18
C HIS A 69 -2.98 14.29 12.19
N THR A 70 -3.30 13.38 11.27
CA THR A 70 -4.35 13.54 10.25
C THR A 70 -5.09 12.22 10.09
N PRO A 71 -6.40 12.22 9.85
CA PRO A 71 -7.17 10.98 9.69
C PRO A 71 -6.62 10.07 8.59
N GLN A 72 -6.85 8.76 8.76
CA GLN A 72 -6.52 7.74 7.77
C GLN A 72 -7.39 7.95 6.52
N SER A 73 -6.75 8.39 5.42
CA SER A 73 -7.38 8.59 4.12
C SER A 73 -6.34 8.57 3.01
N ILE A 74 -6.57 7.78 1.97
CA ILE A 74 -5.66 7.63 0.83
C ILE A 74 -5.68 8.84 -0.11
N TRP A 75 -6.68 9.70 -0.02
CA TRP A 75 -6.82 10.83 -0.94
C TRP A 75 -5.56 11.69 -0.99
N HIS A 76 -5.07 11.94 -2.21
CA HIS A 76 -3.83 12.66 -2.52
C HIS A 76 -2.51 11.99 -2.06
N ARG A 77 -2.52 10.71 -1.65
CA ARG A 77 -1.34 10.00 -1.11
C ARG A 77 -0.88 8.79 -1.95
N MET A 78 -1.61 8.44 -3.01
CA MET A 78 -1.20 7.33 -3.90
C MET A 78 0.19 7.57 -4.51
N THR A 79 0.53 8.82 -4.84
CA THR A 79 1.87 9.16 -5.35
C THR A 79 2.98 8.99 -4.31
N ASP A 80 2.70 9.26 -3.03
CA ASP A 80 3.67 9.02 -1.96
C ASP A 80 3.89 7.52 -1.77
N MET A 81 2.82 6.72 -1.86
CA MET A 81 2.90 5.26 -1.80
C MET A 81 3.74 4.68 -2.94
N THR A 82 3.55 5.14 -4.16
CA THR A 82 4.35 4.71 -5.31
C THR A 82 5.81 5.18 -5.22
N ASP A 83 6.07 6.38 -4.70
CA ASP A 83 7.43 6.85 -4.49
C ASP A 83 8.15 6.00 -3.41
N LEU A 84 7.49 5.66 -2.31
CA LEU A 84 7.99 4.71 -1.30
C LEU A 84 8.33 3.35 -1.94
N ALA A 85 7.42 2.77 -2.71
CA ALA A 85 7.63 1.48 -3.36
C ALA A 85 8.83 1.52 -4.33
N ARG A 86 9.01 2.62 -5.07
CA ARG A 86 10.13 2.77 -5.99
C ARG A 86 11.47 2.96 -5.29
N HIS A 87 11.51 3.72 -4.20
CA HIS A 87 12.73 3.94 -3.42
C HIS A 87 13.14 2.67 -2.65
N HIS A 88 12.18 1.83 -2.31
CA HIS A 88 12.37 0.59 -1.55
C HIS A 88 11.80 -0.63 -2.29
N PRO A 89 12.36 -1.02 -3.46
CA PRO A 89 11.80 -2.07 -4.32
C PRO A 89 11.85 -3.48 -3.74
N SER A 90 12.52 -3.67 -2.62
CA SER A 90 12.50 -4.92 -1.83
C SER A 90 11.34 -4.99 -0.83
N PHE A 91 10.51 -3.94 -0.77
CA PHE A 91 9.36 -3.88 0.12
C PHE A 91 8.05 -3.73 -0.67
N THR A 92 7.00 -4.29 -0.11
CA THR A 92 5.62 -3.96 -0.46
C THR A 92 5.09 -2.96 0.54
N ILE A 93 4.61 -1.82 0.04
CA ILE A 93 3.92 -0.81 0.83
C ILE A 93 2.45 -1.16 0.84
N PHE A 94 1.80 -1.12 2.00
CA PHE A 94 0.38 -1.39 2.08
C PHE A 94 -0.37 -0.36 2.93
N TYR A 95 -1.63 -0.21 2.60
CA TYR A 95 -2.56 0.70 3.23
C TYR A 95 -3.82 -0.07 3.65
N ASN A 96 -4.20 0.07 4.90
CA ASN A 96 -5.50 -0.39 5.39
C ASN A 96 -6.44 0.82 5.50
N GLY A 97 -7.58 0.74 4.85
CA GLY A 97 -8.61 1.76 4.98
C GLY A 97 -9.11 1.92 6.41
N PRO A 98 -9.74 3.06 6.76
CA PRO A 98 -10.13 3.39 8.15
C PRO A 98 -11.00 2.32 8.81
N LYS A 99 -11.88 1.65 8.04
CA LYS A 99 -12.76 0.57 8.50
C LYS A 99 -12.33 -0.81 7.97
N CYS A 100 -11.12 -0.91 7.40
CA CYS A 100 -10.56 -2.14 6.81
C CYS A 100 -9.33 -2.66 7.55
N GLY A 101 -9.33 -2.55 8.88
CA GLY A 101 -8.27 -3.09 9.72
C GLY A 101 -7.17 -2.10 10.11
N ALA A 102 -7.33 -0.80 9.82
CA ALA A 102 -6.43 0.22 10.37
C ALA A 102 -6.56 0.28 11.89
N SER A 103 -5.45 0.06 12.62
CA SER A 103 -5.42 0.13 14.09
C SER A 103 -5.39 1.56 14.64
N ALA A 104 -5.06 2.54 13.80
CA ALA A 104 -5.07 3.96 14.08
C ALA A 104 -5.78 4.73 12.95
N PRO A 105 -7.11 4.60 12.81
CA PRO A 105 -7.86 5.29 11.76
C PRO A 105 -7.91 6.82 11.97
N ASP A 106 -7.49 7.29 13.11
CA ASP A 106 -7.33 8.71 13.47
C ASP A 106 -5.99 9.30 13.03
N HIS A 107 -5.01 8.47 12.65
CA HIS A 107 -3.69 8.95 12.25
C HIS A 107 -3.21 8.25 10.97
N PHE A 108 -3.01 9.02 9.91
CA PHE A 108 -2.58 8.48 8.63
C PHE A 108 -1.24 7.74 8.70
N HIS A 109 -1.25 6.52 8.18
CA HIS A 109 -0.05 5.72 8.05
C HIS A 109 -0.15 4.73 6.89
N PHE A 110 0.98 4.47 6.27
CA PHE A 110 1.22 3.25 5.50
C PHE A 110 1.92 2.21 6.38
N GLN A 111 1.99 1.01 5.89
CA GLN A 111 2.81 -0.05 6.46
C GLN A 111 3.69 -0.63 5.35
N ALA A 112 4.76 -1.34 5.72
CA ALA A 112 5.61 -2.02 4.76
C ALA A 112 6.13 -3.34 5.32
N CYS A 113 6.32 -4.31 4.45
CA CYS A 113 7.02 -5.57 4.74
C CYS A 113 7.88 -5.97 3.53
N PRO A 114 8.86 -6.86 3.68
CA PRO A 114 9.60 -7.39 2.55
C PRO A 114 8.66 -7.96 1.49
N HIS A 115 8.93 -7.62 0.23
CA HIS A 115 8.17 -8.11 -0.92
C HIS A 115 8.25 -9.63 -1.04
N GLY A 116 7.16 -10.27 -1.50
CA GLY A 116 7.08 -11.73 -1.70
C GLY A 116 6.67 -12.52 -0.46
N LEU A 117 6.29 -11.86 0.64
CA LEU A 117 5.79 -12.55 1.84
C LEU A 117 4.30 -12.86 1.78
N MET A 118 3.55 -12.15 0.95
CA MET A 118 2.11 -12.38 0.77
C MET A 118 1.89 -13.25 -0.48
N PRO A 119 1.18 -14.39 -0.38
CA PRO A 119 0.94 -15.28 -1.52
C PRO A 119 0.34 -14.59 -2.74
N LEU A 120 -0.55 -13.61 -2.51
CA LEU A 120 -1.17 -12.83 -3.58
C LEU A 120 -0.14 -12.05 -4.42
N GLU A 121 0.96 -11.56 -3.84
CA GLU A 121 2.03 -10.88 -4.58
C GLU A 121 2.67 -11.81 -5.61
N ALA A 122 2.99 -13.04 -5.20
CA ALA A 122 3.61 -14.04 -6.06
C ALA A 122 2.67 -14.44 -7.21
N ASP A 123 1.38 -14.59 -6.93
CA ASP A 123 0.39 -14.92 -7.96
C ASP A 123 0.23 -13.79 -8.97
N ILE A 124 0.14 -12.54 -8.51
CA ILE A 124 0.02 -11.38 -9.40
C ILE A 124 1.30 -11.19 -10.21
N ASP A 125 2.47 -11.28 -9.58
CA ASP A 125 3.76 -11.15 -10.28
C ASP A 125 3.88 -12.21 -11.38
N LYS A 126 3.56 -13.46 -11.08
CA LYS A 126 3.57 -14.55 -12.05
C LYS A 126 2.66 -14.27 -13.25
N ASN A 127 1.42 -13.84 -13.00
CA ASN A 127 0.46 -13.59 -14.08
C ASN A 127 0.86 -12.38 -14.95
N ILE A 128 1.33 -11.29 -14.34
CA ILE A 128 1.80 -10.12 -15.09
C ILE A 128 3.09 -10.44 -15.87
N ASP A 129 4.04 -11.18 -15.28
CA ASP A 129 5.28 -11.58 -15.95
C ASP A 129 4.99 -12.51 -17.14
N LEU A 130 4.04 -13.45 -17.00
CA LEU A 130 3.57 -14.32 -18.11
C LEU A 130 2.94 -13.48 -19.23
N MET A 131 2.04 -12.55 -18.88
CA MET A 131 1.41 -11.66 -19.85
C MET A 131 2.44 -10.85 -20.64
N GLN A 132 3.45 -10.31 -19.95
CA GLN A 132 4.51 -9.53 -20.59
C GLN A 132 5.41 -10.39 -21.50
N ALA A 133 5.61 -11.65 -21.17
CA ALA A 133 6.45 -12.56 -21.95
C ALA A 133 5.72 -13.12 -23.18
N SER A 134 4.45 -13.49 -23.07
CA SER A 134 3.65 -14.09 -24.12
C SER A 134 2.90 -13.10 -25.01
N GLY A 135 2.60 -11.89 -24.48
CA GLY A 135 1.67 -10.93 -25.09
C GLY A 135 0.19 -11.31 -24.93
N GLU A 136 -0.12 -12.43 -24.25
CA GLU A 136 -1.47 -12.91 -24.01
C GLU A 136 -1.88 -12.65 -22.55
N THR A 137 -3.13 -12.24 -22.35
CA THR A 137 -3.68 -12.04 -21.01
C THR A 137 -3.99 -13.40 -20.37
N PRO A 138 -3.39 -13.75 -19.21
CA PRO A 138 -3.71 -14.98 -18.50
C PRO A 138 -5.18 -15.05 -18.07
N GLU A 139 -5.76 -16.24 -18.05
CA GLU A 139 -7.15 -16.52 -17.63
C GLU A 139 -7.52 -15.94 -16.24
N ALA A 140 -6.51 -15.74 -15.38
CA ALA A 140 -6.71 -15.18 -14.04
C ALA A 140 -6.95 -13.67 -14.05
N LEU A 141 -6.66 -12.97 -15.15
CA LEU A 141 -6.72 -11.52 -15.28
C LEU A 141 -7.72 -11.13 -16.37
N ASP A 142 -8.81 -10.47 -15.99
CA ASP A 142 -9.74 -9.86 -16.93
C ASP A 142 -9.36 -8.39 -17.12
N TYR A 143 -9.00 -8.00 -18.34
CA TYR A 143 -8.72 -6.59 -18.66
C TYR A 143 -10.00 -5.76 -18.52
N VAL A 144 -9.90 -4.66 -17.76
CA VAL A 144 -11.03 -3.75 -17.51
C VAL A 144 -10.90 -2.46 -18.31
N THR A 145 -9.80 -1.74 -18.11
CA THR A 145 -9.56 -0.44 -18.78
C THR A 145 -8.11 0.01 -18.64
N SER A 146 -7.76 1.09 -19.33
CA SER A 146 -6.46 1.73 -19.21
C SER A 146 -6.55 3.26 -19.15
N VAL A 147 -5.52 3.89 -18.59
CA VAL A 147 -5.33 5.34 -18.56
C VAL A 147 -3.86 5.65 -18.77
N GLN A 148 -3.52 6.20 -19.94
CA GLN A 148 -2.12 6.44 -20.35
C GLN A 148 -1.34 5.13 -20.38
N ASP A 149 -0.28 4.99 -19.55
CA ASP A 149 0.55 3.79 -19.39
C ASP A 149 0.09 2.87 -18.23
N ALA A 150 -1.04 3.17 -17.62
CA ALA A 150 -1.60 2.38 -16.54
C ALA A 150 -2.75 1.49 -17.05
N ASN A 151 -2.74 0.21 -16.64
CA ASN A 151 -3.77 -0.77 -16.95
C ASN A 151 -4.44 -1.28 -15.68
N LEU A 152 -5.73 -1.57 -15.78
CA LEU A 152 -6.58 -2.14 -14.74
C LEU A 152 -7.07 -3.51 -15.18
N TYR A 153 -6.92 -4.49 -14.28
CA TYR A 153 -7.42 -5.84 -14.44
C TYR A 153 -8.26 -6.24 -13.23
N HIS A 154 -9.28 -7.05 -13.44
CA HIS A 154 -9.93 -7.80 -12.38
C HIS A 154 -9.20 -9.15 -12.21
N TYR A 155 -8.93 -9.58 -10.97
CA TYR A 155 -8.31 -10.87 -10.69
C TYR A 155 -9.37 -11.86 -10.20
N GLY A 156 -9.77 -12.78 -11.10
CA GLY A 156 -10.91 -13.67 -10.90
C GLY A 156 -10.67 -14.86 -9.96
N LYS A 157 -9.42 -15.14 -9.54
CA LYS A 157 -9.07 -16.33 -8.73
C LYS A 157 -9.07 -16.07 -7.21
N PHE A 158 -9.79 -15.05 -6.76
CA PHE A 158 -9.87 -14.71 -5.33
C PHE A 158 -11.33 -14.61 -4.89
N THR A 159 -11.62 -14.93 -3.61
CA THR A 159 -12.99 -14.94 -3.07
C THR A 159 -13.56 -13.55 -2.79
N ARG A 160 -12.73 -12.50 -2.88
CA ARG A 160 -13.13 -11.09 -2.75
C ARG A 160 -12.89 -10.36 -4.07
N GLY A 161 -13.49 -9.19 -4.24
CA GLY A 161 -13.14 -8.30 -5.34
C GLY A 161 -11.67 -7.90 -5.27
N VAL A 162 -10.90 -8.26 -6.30
CA VAL A 162 -9.48 -7.92 -6.39
C VAL A 162 -9.22 -7.25 -7.73
N PHE A 163 -8.70 -6.02 -7.66
CA PHE A 163 -8.27 -5.28 -8.84
C PHE A 163 -6.76 -5.14 -8.84
N VAL A 164 -6.15 -5.41 -10.00
CA VAL A 164 -4.72 -5.29 -10.23
C VAL A 164 -4.46 -4.11 -11.13
N LEU A 165 -3.61 -3.20 -10.68
CA LEU A 165 -3.17 -2.04 -11.45
C LEU A 165 -1.69 -2.19 -11.79
N THR A 166 -1.34 -1.93 -13.04
CA THR A 166 0.07 -1.80 -13.47
C THR A 166 0.29 -0.44 -14.09
N ALA A 167 1.45 0.16 -13.90
CA ALA A 167 1.81 1.43 -14.54
C ALA A 167 3.32 1.65 -14.58
N ARG A 168 3.80 2.38 -15.58
CA ARG A 168 5.21 2.81 -15.67
C ARG A 168 5.48 4.09 -14.89
N THR A 169 4.45 4.93 -14.70
CA THR A 169 4.59 6.20 -13.99
C THR A 169 3.70 6.28 -12.76
N SER A 170 4.20 6.92 -11.70
CA SER A 170 3.43 7.23 -10.48
C SER A 170 2.17 8.05 -10.78
N LYS A 171 2.24 8.96 -11.77
CA LYS A 171 1.12 9.83 -12.16
C LYS A 171 -0.03 9.06 -12.78
N SER A 172 0.24 8.16 -13.72
CA SER A 172 -0.79 7.33 -14.36
C SER A 172 -1.35 6.30 -13.39
N MET A 173 -0.51 5.69 -12.53
CA MET A 173 -0.97 4.84 -11.45
C MET A 173 -1.98 5.57 -10.56
N ALA A 174 -1.64 6.75 -10.07
CA ALA A 174 -2.54 7.53 -9.22
C ALA A 174 -3.85 7.93 -9.94
N LYS A 175 -3.76 8.32 -11.22
CA LYS A 175 -4.94 8.69 -12.01
C LYS A 175 -5.90 7.52 -12.20
N LEU A 176 -5.38 6.34 -12.52
CA LEU A 176 -6.19 5.13 -12.68
C LEU A 176 -6.76 4.66 -11.34
N PHE A 177 -5.95 4.67 -10.30
CA PHE A 177 -6.36 4.31 -8.94
C PHE A 177 -7.54 5.15 -8.44
N TYR A 178 -7.46 6.48 -8.54
CA TYR A 178 -8.57 7.33 -8.07
C TYR A 178 -9.84 7.14 -8.90
N ARG A 179 -9.74 6.90 -10.21
CA ARG A 179 -10.90 6.52 -11.02
C ARG A 179 -11.56 5.21 -10.57
N LEU A 180 -10.75 4.22 -10.20
CA LEU A 180 -11.27 2.98 -9.63
C LEU A 180 -11.96 3.24 -8.29
N VAL A 181 -11.33 4.00 -7.40
CA VAL A 181 -11.90 4.33 -6.08
C VAL A 181 -13.22 5.08 -6.20
N ASP A 182 -13.32 6.02 -7.15
CA ASP A 182 -14.56 6.77 -7.43
C ASP A 182 -15.71 5.86 -7.91
N CYS A 183 -15.41 4.66 -8.42
CA CYS A 183 -16.42 3.67 -8.83
C CYS A 183 -16.82 2.70 -7.73
N LEU A 184 -16.10 2.68 -6.59
CA LEU A 184 -16.43 1.77 -5.49
C LEU A 184 -17.59 2.31 -4.65
N PRO A 185 -18.44 1.42 -4.12
CA PRO A 185 -19.51 1.83 -3.22
C PRO A 185 -18.93 2.45 -1.94
N GLN A 186 -19.43 3.64 -1.61
CA GLN A 186 -19.06 4.35 -0.39
C GLN A 186 -20.32 4.66 0.41
N ARG A 187 -20.27 4.44 1.73
CA ARG A 187 -21.36 4.82 2.63
C ARG A 187 -21.27 6.31 2.96
N GLU A 188 -22.39 6.93 3.26
CA GLU A 188 -22.48 8.37 3.53
C GLU A 188 -21.65 8.83 4.74
N ASP A 189 -21.45 7.95 5.73
CA ASP A 189 -20.69 8.24 6.95
C ASP A 189 -19.19 7.92 6.84
N GLU A 190 -18.70 7.52 5.67
CA GLU A 190 -17.32 7.12 5.43
C GLU A 190 -16.57 8.17 4.61
N THR A 191 -15.28 8.37 4.92
CA THR A 191 -14.41 9.32 4.21
C THR A 191 -13.88 8.77 2.88
N GLU A 192 -13.94 7.45 2.72
CA GLU A 192 -13.53 6.72 1.51
C GLU A 192 -14.20 5.35 1.46
N PRO A 193 -14.29 4.69 0.30
CA PRO A 193 -14.78 3.31 0.19
C PRO A 193 -13.97 2.33 1.03
N MET A 194 -14.56 1.19 1.35
CA MET A 194 -13.88 0.14 2.12
C MET A 194 -12.95 -0.68 1.23
N PHE A 195 -11.64 -0.52 1.39
CA PHE A 195 -10.63 -1.33 0.69
C PHE A 195 -9.30 -1.40 1.45
N ASN A 196 -8.48 -2.35 1.06
CA ASN A 196 -7.05 -2.41 1.39
C ASN A 196 -6.24 -2.31 0.09
N LEU A 197 -5.04 -1.76 0.17
CA LEU A 197 -4.20 -1.53 -0.99
C LEU A 197 -2.78 -2.04 -0.73
N LEU A 198 -2.23 -2.77 -1.69
CA LEU A 198 -0.82 -3.17 -1.74
C LEU A 198 -0.17 -2.46 -2.92
N CYS A 199 1.09 -2.05 -2.79
CA CYS A 199 1.84 -1.44 -3.89
C CYS A 199 3.32 -1.81 -3.80
N TRP A 200 3.89 -2.26 -4.89
CA TRP A 200 5.33 -2.54 -5.02
C TRP A 200 5.87 -2.11 -6.38
N TYR A 201 7.19 -2.11 -6.51
CA TYR A 201 7.86 -1.70 -7.72
C TYR A 201 8.76 -2.82 -8.24
N ARG A 202 8.55 -3.24 -9.49
CA ARG A 202 9.38 -4.23 -10.18
C ARG A 202 10.35 -3.53 -11.12
N LYS A 203 11.65 -3.74 -10.91
CA LYS A 203 12.69 -3.30 -11.85
C LYS A 203 12.63 -4.16 -13.10
N SER A 204 12.74 -3.54 -14.28
CA SER A 204 12.78 -4.30 -15.54
C SER A 204 14.00 -5.22 -15.59
N PRO A 205 13.87 -6.47 -16.06
CA PRO A 205 15.01 -7.39 -16.25
C PRO A 205 16.13 -6.83 -17.11
N SER A 206 15.82 -5.99 -18.11
CA SER A 206 16.80 -5.34 -19.00
C SER A 206 17.82 -4.46 -18.25
N GLN A 207 17.50 -3.96 -17.06
CA GLN A 207 18.44 -3.18 -16.26
C GLN A 207 19.53 -4.01 -15.60
N LYS A 208 19.25 -5.28 -15.30
CA LYS A 208 20.28 -6.20 -14.74
C LYS A 208 21.38 -6.53 -15.75
N LEU A 209 21.06 -6.59 -17.03
CA LEU A 209 21.98 -6.94 -18.11
C LEU A 209 22.87 -5.76 -18.56
N LEU A 210 22.42 -4.53 -18.41
CA LEU A 210 23.13 -3.34 -18.94
C LEU A 210 23.93 -2.56 -17.90
N GLY A 211 23.92 -2.96 -16.62
CA GLY A 211 24.66 -2.27 -15.56
C GLY A 211 24.23 -0.82 -15.30
N ILE A 212 23.06 -0.40 -15.82
CA ILE A 212 22.57 0.97 -15.73
C ILE A 212 21.87 1.17 -14.40
N SER A 213 22.57 1.78 -13.43
CA SER A 213 22.06 2.01 -12.08
C SER A 213 20.99 3.12 -11.97
N HIS A 214 20.75 3.92 -13.00
CA HIS A 214 19.92 5.13 -12.96
C HIS A 214 18.90 5.24 -14.10
N GLY A 215 18.27 4.16 -14.52
CA GLY A 215 17.22 4.18 -15.55
C GLY A 215 15.80 4.18 -14.98
N ARG A 216 14.88 4.95 -15.61
CA ARG A 216 13.43 5.02 -15.26
C ARG A 216 12.64 3.80 -15.76
N PHE A 217 13.24 2.60 -15.83
CA PHE A 217 12.63 1.42 -16.44
C PHE A 217 12.25 0.41 -15.38
N GLY A 218 11.01 0.45 -14.98
CA GLY A 218 10.37 -0.48 -14.09
C GLY A 218 8.88 -0.23 -14.10
N GLU A 219 8.15 -1.06 -13.38
CA GLU A 219 6.70 -1.04 -13.33
C GLU A 219 6.22 -1.02 -11.89
N TYR A 220 5.28 -0.14 -11.61
CA TYR A 220 4.47 -0.18 -10.39
C TYR A 220 3.39 -1.24 -10.56
N ARG A 221 3.23 -2.06 -9.55
CA ARG A 221 2.11 -2.99 -9.40
C ARG A 221 1.36 -2.64 -8.12
N ALA A 222 0.04 -2.56 -8.23
CA ALA A 222 -0.80 -2.33 -7.07
C ALA A 222 -2.00 -3.28 -7.10
N VAL A 223 -2.44 -3.71 -5.92
CA VAL A 223 -3.59 -4.60 -5.74
C VAL A 223 -4.54 -3.96 -4.76
N LEU A 224 -5.76 -3.69 -5.21
CA LEU A 224 -6.85 -3.20 -4.40
C LEU A 224 -7.79 -4.37 -4.07
N LEU A 225 -8.05 -4.56 -2.78
CA LEU A 225 -8.95 -5.57 -2.21
C LEU A 225 -10.19 -4.83 -1.69
N ALA A 226 -11.32 -4.94 -2.39
CA ALA A 226 -12.60 -4.33 -2.04
C ALA A 226 -13.52 -5.31 -1.27
#